data_a2b1cdfa43870466298ab5d933da59d3
#
_entry.id   a2b1cdfa43870466298ab5d933da59d3
#
_cell.length_a   1.000
_cell.length_b   1.000
_cell.length_c   1.000
_cell.angle_alpha   90.00
_cell.angle_beta   90.00
_cell.angle_gamma   90.00
#
_symmetry.space_group_name_H-M   'P 1'
#
loop_
_entity.id
_entity.type
_entity.pdbx_description
1 polymer ?
#
loop_
_entity_poly.entity_id
_entity_poly.type
_entity_poly.pdbx_seq_one_letter_code
_entity_poly.pdbx_strand_id
1 'polypeptide(L)'
;SAKDAINNKIGMVPEDRKQLGLVLKHNVQDNLTVVKLKDLPWLLKSDRQEAQITDHYINALSIATRGGQQIVGRLSGGNQQKVVISKWLSLDLDVLILDEPTRGVDVKAKAEIYDIMRKLADQGVSIIMISSDLPEILRVSHRVIVMHDGKITLDGQTKDYDQEKIMHA
;
A
#
# COMPACT_ATOMS: atom_id res chain seq x y z
N SER A 1 4.55 14.56 12.54
CA SER A 1 3.15 14.56 12.05
C SER A 1 3.03 13.84 10.71
N ALA A 2 1.80 13.51 10.27
CA ALA A 2 1.60 12.92 8.92
C ALA A 2 2.15 13.83 7.80
N LYS A 3 2.10 15.15 7.99
CA LYS A 3 2.67 16.11 7.05
C LYS A 3 4.20 15.96 6.95
N ASP A 4 4.86 15.77 8.08
CA ASP A 4 6.31 15.59 8.09
C ASP A 4 6.70 14.27 7.44
N ALA A 5 5.94 13.18 7.64
CA ALA A 5 6.15 11.92 6.96
C ALA A 5 6.07 12.08 5.43
N ILE A 6 5.02 12.71 4.91
CA ILE A 6 4.86 12.98 3.48
C ILE A 6 6.01 13.84 2.94
N ASN A 7 6.42 14.89 3.67
CA ASN A 7 7.54 15.75 3.25
C ASN A 7 8.89 15.00 3.23
N ASN A 8 9.02 13.93 4.02
CA ASN A 8 10.16 13.02 4.01
C ASN A 8 9.91 11.78 3.13
N LYS A 9 8.97 11.86 2.19
CA LYS A 9 8.65 10.81 1.22
C LYS A 9 8.29 9.46 1.85
N ILE A 10 7.61 9.48 2.99
CA ILE A 10 7.14 8.29 3.70
C ILE A 10 5.63 8.20 3.54
N GLY A 11 5.17 7.09 2.96
CA GLY A 11 3.75 6.74 2.85
C GLY A 11 3.37 5.60 3.79
N MET A 12 2.09 5.51 4.16
CA MET A 12 1.57 4.40 4.98
C MET A 12 0.21 3.94 4.48
N VAL A 13 0.11 2.65 4.21
CA VAL A 13 -1.15 1.94 3.98
C VAL A 13 -1.59 1.35 5.31
N PRO A 14 -2.75 1.78 5.86
CA PRO A 14 -3.21 1.31 7.16
C PRO A 14 -3.87 -0.07 7.06
N GLU A 15 -3.92 -0.80 8.19
CA GLU A 15 -4.58 -2.09 8.34
C GLU A 15 -6.06 -2.03 7.91
N ASP A 16 -6.82 -1.09 8.46
CA ASP A 16 -8.23 -0.91 8.06
C ASP A 16 -8.35 0.08 6.90
N ARG A 17 -8.26 -0.46 5.68
CA ARG A 17 -8.44 0.34 4.46
C ARG A 17 -9.79 1.00 4.35
N LYS A 18 -10.86 0.43 4.95
CA LYS A 18 -12.23 0.96 4.82
C LYS A 18 -12.47 2.16 5.71
N GLN A 19 -11.88 2.18 6.91
CA GLN A 19 -12.04 3.27 7.86
C GLN A 19 -10.95 4.34 7.69
N LEU A 20 -9.71 3.94 7.43
CA LEU A 20 -8.54 4.81 7.46
C LEU A 20 -7.93 5.06 6.08
N GLY A 21 -8.09 4.12 5.15
CA GLY A 21 -7.44 4.16 3.85
C GLY A 21 -8.26 4.82 2.75
N LEU A 22 -9.60 4.73 2.79
CA LEU A 22 -10.50 5.11 1.71
C LEU A 22 -11.70 5.91 2.20
N VAL A 23 -12.19 6.81 1.36
CA VAL A 23 -13.52 7.41 1.49
C VAL A 23 -14.49 6.59 0.62
N LEU A 24 -15.15 5.58 1.21
CA LEU A 24 -15.91 4.56 0.47
C LEU A 24 -17.04 5.10 -0.42
N LYS A 25 -17.60 6.27 -0.08
CA LYS A 25 -18.66 6.94 -0.86
C LYS A 25 -18.12 7.74 -2.05
N HIS A 26 -16.83 7.99 -2.11
CA HIS A 26 -16.17 8.70 -3.19
C HIS A 26 -15.75 7.73 -4.30
N ASN A 27 -15.46 8.27 -5.49
CA ASN A 27 -15.00 7.50 -6.61
C ASN A 27 -13.51 7.12 -6.48
N VAL A 28 -13.00 6.30 -7.41
CA VAL A 28 -11.59 5.86 -7.45
C VAL A 28 -10.65 7.05 -7.64
N GLN A 29 -10.98 7.99 -8.53
CA GLN A 29 -10.18 9.17 -8.82
C GLN A 29 -9.98 10.03 -7.58
N ASP A 30 -11.06 10.40 -6.88
CA ASP A 30 -10.98 11.21 -5.66
C ASP A 30 -10.10 10.55 -4.59
N ASN A 31 -10.27 9.23 -4.40
CA ASN A 31 -9.49 8.48 -3.41
C ASN A 31 -7.99 8.39 -3.78
N LEU A 32 -7.69 8.27 -5.06
CA LEU A 32 -6.32 8.13 -5.53
C LEU A 32 -5.57 9.47 -5.49
N THR A 33 -6.24 10.57 -5.84
CA THR A 33 -5.59 11.87 -6.00
C THR A 33 -5.57 12.70 -4.71
N VAL A 34 -6.32 12.32 -3.65
CA VAL A 34 -6.49 13.10 -2.42
C VAL A 34 -5.17 13.54 -1.76
N VAL A 35 -4.13 12.73 -1.80
CA VAL A 35 -2.82 13.06 -1.20
C VAL A 35 -2.02 14.05 -2.05
N LYS A 36 -2.25 14.07 -3.36
CA LYS A 36 -1.59 14.95 -4.32
C LYS A 36 -2.24 16.33 -4.40
N LEU A 37 -3.52 16.44 -4.01
CA LEU A 37 -4.27 17.69 -4.03
C LEU A 37 -3.68 18.78 -3.14
N LYS A 38 -2.81 18.41 -2.19
CA LYS A 38 -2.16 19.34 -1.25
C LYS A 38 -1.14 20.25 -1.93
N ASP A 39 -0.54 19.79 -3.02
CA ASP A 39 0.53 20.51 -3.72
C ASP A 39 0.02 21.32 -4.91
N LEU A 40 -1.26 21.17 -5.26
CA LEU A 40 -1.88 21.95 -6.33
C LEU A 40 -2.65 23.14 -5.73
N PRO A 41 -2.37 24.38 -6.16
CA PRO A 41 -3.26 25.49 -5.90
C PRO A 41 -4.68 25.08 -6.35
N TRP A 42 -5.68 25.29 -5.51
CA TRP A 42 -7.07 24.88 -5.78
C TRP A 42 -7.61 25.38 -7.16
N LEU A 43 -7.08 26.49 -7.65
CA LEU A 43 -7.35 27.10 -8.97
C LEU A 43 -6.73 26.30 -10.14
N LEU A 44 -5.79 25.37 -9.89
CA LEU A 44 -5.08 24.61 -10.92
C LEU A 44 -5.45 23.13 -10.91
N LYS A 45 -6.48 22.75 -10.17
CA LYS A 45 -7.08 21.42 -10.27
C LYS A 45 -7.64 21.22 -11.68
N SER A 46 -6.96 20.46 -12.48
CA SER A 46 -7.45 20.06 -13.79
C SER A 46 -8.00 18.64 -13.68
N ASP A 47 -9.32 18.48 -13.84
CA ASP A 47 -9.98 17.16 -13.92
C ASP A 47 -9.26 16.24 -14.91
N ARG A 48 -8.68 16.82 -15.95
CA ARG A 48 -7.90 16.09 -16.96
C ARG A 48 -6.61 15.49 -16.37
N GLN A 49 -5.88 16.25 -15.54
CA GLN A 49 -4.65 15.73 -14.92
C GLN A 49 -4.96 14.64 -13.89
N GLU A 50 -6.02 14.83 -13.09
CA GLU A 50 -6.46 13.81 -12.15
C GLU A 50 -6.89 12.54 -12.88
N ALA A 51 -7.63 12.65 -13.96
CA ALA A 51 -8.03 11.52 -14.80
C ALA A 51 -6.80 10.80 -15.38
N GLN A 52 -5.81 11.51 -15.91
CA GLN A 52 -4.58 10.91 -16.44
C GLN A 52 -3.80 10.14 -15.37
N ILE A 53 -3.64 10.70 -14.17
CA ILE A 53 -2.98 10.03 -13.06
C ILE A 53 -3.77 8.77 -12.65
N THR A 54 -5.08 8.89 -12.57
CA THR A 54 -5.97 7.79 -12.20
C THR A 54 -5.89 6.66 -13.21
N ASP A 55 -5.99 6.95 -14.50
CA ASP A 55 -5.91 5.97 -15.58
C ASP A 55 -4.54 5.28 -15.61
N HIS A 56 -3.47 6.05 -15.36
CA HIS A 56 -2.14 5.47 -15.22
C HIS A 56 -2.09 4.39 -14.14
N TYR A 57 -2.56 4.68 -12.91
CA TYR A 57 -2.50 3.72 -11.82
C TYR A 57 -3.52 2.59 -11.92
N ILE A 58 -4.69 2.84 -12.53
CA ILE A 58 -5.65 1.76 -12.84
C ILE A 58 -4.97 0.72 -13.73
N ASN A 59 -4.24 1.15 -14.75
CA ASN A 59 -3.54 0.26 -15.68
C ASN A 59 -2.29 -0.37 -15.03
N ALA A 60 -1.45 0.43 -14.37
CA ALA A 60 -0.19 -0.03 -13.79
C ALA A 60 -0.39 -1.11 -12.71
N LEU A 61 -1.45 -1.00 -11.89
CA LEU A 61 -1.76 -1.96 -10.85
C LEU A 61 -2.89 -2.92 -11.24
N SER A 62 -3.36 -2.87 -12.49
CA SER A 62 -4.45 -3.72 -13.00
C SER A 62 -5.67 -3.69 -12.06
N ILE A 63 -6.14 -2.48 -11.72
CA ILE A 63 -7.31 -2.31 -10.85
C ILE A 63 -8.56 -2.64 -11.67
N ALA A 64 -9.30 -3.67 -11.25
CA ALA A 64 -10.56 -4.05 -11.91
C ALA A 64 -11.67 -3.05 -11.53
N THR A 65 -11.84 -2.03 -12.38
CA THR A 65 -12.82 -0.95 -12.26
C THR A 65 -13.39 -0.59 -13.63
N ARG A 66 -14.54 0.08 -13.64
CA ARG A 66 -15.14 0.66 -14.86
C ARG A 66 -14.53 2.03 -15.22
N GLY A 67 -13.52 2.49 -14.47
CA GLY A 67 -12.84 3.78 -14.64
C GLY A 67 -12.80 4.58 -13.35
N GLY A 68 -12.14 5.73 -13.39
CA GLY A 68 -11.91 6.60 -12.24
C GLY A 68 -13.17 7.08 -11.53
N GLN A 69 -14.30 7.17 -12.24
CA GLN A 69 -15.58 7.64 -11.68
C GLN A 69 -16.38 6.57 -10.92
N GLN A 70 -15.91 5.31 -10.93
CA GLN A 70 -16.58 4.27 -10.16
C GLN A 70 -16.41 4.49 -8.65
N ILE A 71 -17.51 4.36 -7.88
CA ILE A 71 -17.47 4.43 -6.42
C ILE A 71 -16.60 3.31 -5.85
N VAL A 72 -15.57 3.68 -5.07
CA VAL A 72 -14.56 2.73 -4.56
C VAL A 72 -15.16 1.68 -3.64
N GLY A 73 -16.22 2.01 -2.91
CA GLY A 73 -16.94 1.06 -2.05
C GLY A 73 -17.56 -0.13 -2.79
N ARG A 74 -17.72 -0.04 -4.12
CA ARG A 74 -18.25 -1.11 -4.98
C ARG A 74 -17.20 -2.05 -5.56
N LEU A 75 -15.92 -1.78 -5.31
CA LEU A 75 -14.80 -2.64 -5.70
C LEU A 75 -14.66 -3.82 -4.75
N SER A 76 -14.04 -4.91 -5.24
CA SER A 76 -13.60 -6.01 -4.38
C SER A 76 -12.53 -5.55 -3.40
N GLY A 77 -12.33 -6.29 -2.29
CA GLY A 77 -11.31 -5.95 -1.29
C GLY A 77 -9.91 -5.79 -1.87
N GLY A 78 -9.50 -6.67 -2.78
CA GLY A 78 -8.20 -6.57 -3.45
C GLY A 78 -8.07 -5.33 -4.32
N ASN A 79 -9.12 -4.93 -5.05
CA ASN A 79 -9.07 -3.70 -5.84
C ASN A 79 -9.11 -2.44 -4.98
N GLN A 80 -9.85 -2.46 -3.86
CA GLN A 80 -9.79 -1.39 -2.86
C GLN A 80 -8.37 -1.22 -2.31
N GLN A 81 -7.69 -2.33 -1.99
CA GLN A 81 -6.30 -2.31 -1.51
C GLN A 81 -5.36 -1.71 -2.55
N LYS A 82 -5.50 -2.08 -3.81
CA LYS A 82 -4.72 -1.48 -4.91
C LYS A 82 -4.96 0.03 -5.04
N VAL A 83 -6.19 0.52 -4.84
CA VAL A 83 -6.48 1.97 -4.82
C VAL A 83 -5.76 2.66 -3.67
N VAL A 84 -5.73 2.06 -2.45
CA VAL A 84 -4.98 2.63 -1.31
C VAL A 84 -3.49 2.69 -1.60
N ILE A 85 -2.93 1.61 -2.18
CA ILE A 85 -1.51 1.60 -2.58
C ILE A 85 -1.26 2.67 -3.64
N SER A 86 -2.09 2.74 -4.69
CA SER A 86 -1.97 3.74 -5.79
C SER A 86 -1.98 5.16 -5.28
N LYS A 87 -2.81 5.45 -4.26
CA LYS A 87 -2.87 6.76 -3.61
C LYS A 87 -1.49 7.23 -3.16
N TRP A 88 -0.73 6.36 -2.52
CA TRP A 88 0.61 6.67 -2.04
C TRP A 88 1.65 6.68 -3.15
N LEU A 89 1.53 5.79 -4.14
CA LEU A 89 2.42 5.77 -5.30
C LEU A 89 2.27 6.99 -6.22
N SER A 90 1.18 7.75 -6.10
CA SER A 90 1.03 9.03 -6.80
C SER A 90 2.02 10.09 -6.28
N LEU A 91 2.64 9.86 -5.13
CA LEU A 91 3.76 10.62 -4.59
C LEU A 91 5.08 9.91 -4.91
N ASP A 92 6.15 10.68 -5.01
CA ASP A 92 7.52 10.15 -5.14
C ASP A 92 8.00 9.71 -3.75
N LEU A 93 7.85 8.42 -3.42
CA LEU A 93 8.15 7.88 -2.09
C LEU A 93 9.53 7.21 -2.05
N ASP A 94 10.24 7.42 -0.93
CA ASP A 94 11.44 6.65 -0.59
C ASP A 94 11.10 5.45 0.31
N VAL A 95 10.04 5.57 1.14
CA VAL A 95 9.60 4.52 2.08
C VAL A 95 8.08 4.34 2.00
N LEU A 96 7.64 3.09 1.90
CA LEU A 96 6.23 2.70 1.99
C LEU A 96 6.03 1.70 3.13
N ILE A 97 5.23 2.10 4.13
CA ILE A 97 4.82 1.23 5.23
C ILE A 97 3.49 0.58 4.84
N LEU A 98 3.42 -0.73 4.94
CA LEU A 98 2.24 -1.54 4.63
C LEU A 98 1.82 -2.30 5.89
N ASP A 99 0.70 -1.90 6.48
CA ASP A 99 0.15 -2.54 7.67
C ASP A 99 -0.94 -3.53 7.24
N GLU A 100 -0.71 -4.82 7.47
CA GLU A 100 -1.58 -5.95 7.07
C GLU A 100 -2.08 -5.83 5.61
N PRO A 101 -1.19 -5.68 4.60
CA PRO A 101 -1.57 -5.29 3.25
C PRO A 101 -2.48 -6.28 2.53
N THR A 102 -2.51 -7.52 2.98
CA THR A 102 -3.28 -8.60 2.35
C THR A 102 -4.46 -9.09 3.18
N ARG A 103 -4.74 -8.43 4.31
CA ARG A 103 -5.85 -8.79 5.18
C ARG A 103 -7.20 -8.62 4.48
N GLY A 104 -7.99 -9.69 4.48
CA GLY A 104 -9.33 -9.68 3.90
C GLY A 104 -9.35 -9.53 2.37
N VAL A 105 -8.30 -10.01 1.68
CA VAL A 105 -8.26 -10.15 0.23
C VAL A 105 -8.14 -11.62 -0.16
N ASP A 106 -8.60 -11.96 -1.37
CA ASP A 106 -8.51 -13.32 -1.88
C ASP A 106 -7.08 -13.67 -2.32
N VAL A 107 -6.82 -14.98 -2.53
CA VAL A 107 -5.49 -15.53 -2.84
C VAL A 107 -4.90 -14.90 -4.10
N LYS A 108 -5.72 -14.64 -5.13
CA LYS A 108 -5.27 -14.02 -6.38
C LYS A 108 -4.83 -12.58 -6.13
N ALA A 109 -5.64 -11.81 -5.40
CA ALA A 109 -5.32 -10.43 -5.04
C ALA A 109 -4.07 -10.35 -4.14
N LYS A 110 -3.85 -11.31 -3.22
CA LYS A 110 -2.60 -11.41 -2.45
C LYS A 110 -1.37 -11.49 -3.37
N ALA A 111 -1.40 -12.40 -4.34
CA ALA A 111 -0.29 -12.56 -5.28
C ALA A 111 -0.01 -11.27 -6.08
N GLU A 112 -1.08 -10.60 -6.53
CA GLU A 112 -0.95 -9.34 -7.26
C GLU A 112 -0.36 -8.21 -6.39
N ILE A 113 -0.70 -8.16 -5.09
CA ILE A 113 -0.13 -7.21 -4.13
C ILE A 113 1.37 -7.50 -3.91
N TYR A 114 1.77 -8.76 -3.79
CA TYR A 114 3.19 -9.12 -3.67
C TYR A 114 3.99 -8.72 -4.91
N ASP A 115 3.43 -8.88 -6.10
CA ASP A 115 4.08 -8.44 -7.34
C ASP A 115 4.23 -6.92 -7.40
N ILE A 116 3.24 -6.17 -6.91
CA ILE A 116 3.34 -4.70 -6.76
C ILE A 116 4.48 -4.34 -5.80
N MET A 117 4.54 -4.97 -4.63
CA MET A 117 5.60 -4.72 -3.63
C MET A 117 6.98 -5.00 -4.21
N ARG A 118 7.14 -6.12 -4.93
CA ARG A 118 8.42 -6.48 -5.56
C ARG A 118 8.85 -5.44 -6.59
N LYS A 119 7.94 -5.03 -7.49
CA LYS A 119 8.22 -3.99 -8.48
C LYS A 119 8.63 -2.66 -7.86
N LEU A 120 8.02 -2.28 -6.75
CA LEU A 120 8.38 -1.06 -6.03
C LEU A 120 9.76 -1.15 -5.40
N ALA A 121 10.08 -2.30 -4.79
CA ALA A 121 11.41 -2.55 -4.24
C ALA A 121 12.49 -2.52 -5.34
N ASP A 122 12.22 -3.11 -6.50
CA ASP A 122 13.11 -3.07 -7.68
C ASP A 122 13.31 -1.64 -8.21
N GLN A 123 12.33 -0.74 -8.00
CA GLN A 123 12.43 0.69 -8.32
C GLN A 123 13.12 1.52 -7.24
N GLY A 124 13.59 0.91 -6.15
CA GLY A 124 14.33 1.56 -5.07
C GLY A 124 13.47 2.04 -3.90
N VAL A 125 12.17 1.77 -3.88
CA VAL A 125 11.31 2.09 -2.73
C VAL A 125 11.58 1.10 -1.60
N SER A 126 11.94 1.59 -0.42
CA SER A 126 12.07 0.76 0.78
C SER A 126 10.70 0.40 1.32
N ILE A 127 10.41 -0.91 1.51
CA ILE A 127 9.13 -1.37 2.00
C ILE A 127 9.28 -1.90 3.43
N ILE A 128 8.44 -1.40 4.33
CA ILE A 128 8.27 -1.94 5.68
C ILE A 128 6.89 -2.59 5.71
N MET A 129 6.86 -3.92 5.78
CA MET A 129 5.61 -4.67 5.86
C MET A 129 5.40 -5.17 7.31
N ILE A 130 4.22 -4.90 7.84
CA ILE A 130 3.74 -5.45 9.10
C ILE A 130 2.69 -6.50 8.74
N SER A 131 2.86 -7.72 9.21
CA SER A 131 1.93 -8.81 8.93
C SER A 131 1.89 -9.82 10.08
N SER A 132 0.70 -10.32 10.37
CA SER A 132 0.46 -11.47 11.25
C SER A 132 0.54 -12.82 10.51
N ASP A 133 0.62 -12.80 9.18
CA ASP A 133 0.73 -13.99 8.32
C ASP A 133 2.21 -14.35 8.10
N LEU A 134 2.74 -15.22 8.97
CA LEU A 134 4.15 -15.61 8.93
C LEU A 134 4.61 -16.23 7.60
N PRO A 135 3.84 -17.10 6.93
CA PRO A 135 4.12 -17.53 5.56
C PRO A 135 4.29 -16.37 4.57
N GLU A 136 3.51 -15.31 4.72
CA GLU A 136 3.62 -14.10 3.89
C GLU A 136 4.99 -13.42 4.10
N ILE A 137 5.37 -13.19 5.36
CA ILE A 137 6.66 -12.58 5.71
C ILE A 137 7.83 -13.36 5.10
N LEU A 138 7.85 -14.68 5.31
CA LEU A 138 8.90 -15.54 4.79
C LEU A 138 9.00 -15.56 3.26
N ARG A 139 7.87 -15.33 2.58
CA ARG A 139 7.81 -15.37 1.12
C ARG A 139 8.27 -14.07 0.46
N VAL A 140 8.01 -12.91 1.08
CA VAL A 140 8.17 -11.61 0.38
C VAL A 140 9.26 -10.71 0.97
N SER A 141 9.69 -10.92 2.22
CA SER A 141 10.66 -10.06 2.87
C SER A 141 12.11 -10.55 2.71
N HIS A 142 13.06 -9.61 2.67
CA HIS A 142 14.50 -9.91 2.70
C HIS A 142 15.03 -9.97 4.14
N ARG A 143 14.44 -9.19 5.03
CA ARG A 143 14.79 -9.09 6.45
C ARG A 143 13.53 -9.19 7.28
N VAL A 144 13.63 -9.88 8.40
CA VAL A 144 12.54 -10.04 9.38
C VAL A 144 12.97 -9.45 10.72
N ILE A 145 12.03 -8.73 11.34
CA ILE A 145 12.16 -8.23 12.70
C ILE A 145 10.96 -8.77 13.47
N VAL A 146 11.21 -9.45 14.59
CA VAL A 146 10.15 -9.90 15.51
C VAL A 146 10.10 -8.97 16.68
N MET A 147 8.88 -8.60 17.07
CA MET A 147 8.64 -7.77 18.26
C MET A 147 7.75 -8.50 19.24
N HIS A 148 8.16 -8.53 20.50
CA HIS A 148 7.38 -9.05 21.61
C HIS A 148 7.45 -8.09 22.80
N ASP A 149 6.30 -7.75 23.40
CA ASP A 149 6.21 -6.81 24.52
C ASP A 149 6.97 -5.47 24.31
N GLY A 150 6.89 -4.93 23.11
CA GLY A 150 7.53 -3.65 22.76
C GLY A 150 9.05 -3.72 22.57
N LYS A 151 9.64 -4.93 22.54
CA LYS A 151 11.06 -5.17 22.33
C LYS A 151 11.29 -5.96 21.04
N ILE A 152 12.41 -5.70 20.39
CA ILE A 152 12.89 -6.52 19.28
C ILE A 152 13.52 -7.77 19.89
N THR A 153 12.98 -8.94 19.57
CA THR A 153 13.46 -10.24 20.03
C THR A 153 14.28 -10.96 18.94
N LEU A 154 14.02 -10.63 17.66
CA LEU A 154 14.78 -11.16 16.55
C LEU A 154 14.94 -10.07 15.47
N ASP A 155 16.12 -10.03 14.86
CA ASP A 155 16.44 -9.17 13.71
C ASP A 155 17.47 -9.88 12.81
N GLY A 156 17.09 -10.16 11.56
CA GLY A 156 18.01 -10.84 10.64
C GLY A 156 17.47 -11.06 9.25
N GLN A 157 18.28 -11.72 8.42
CA GLN A 157 17.90 -12.05 7.05
C GLN A 157 16.83 -13.15 7.04
N THR A 158 15.75 -12.97 6.33
CA THR A 158 14.62 -13.93 6.30
C THR A 158 15.06 -15.34 5.90
N LYS A 159 16.02 -15.47 4.99
CA LYS A 159 16.55 -16.78 4.54
C LYS A 159 17.21 -17.63 5.66
N ASP A 160 17.59 -17.01 6.78
CA ASP A 160 18.28 -17.68 7.89
C ASP A 160 17.30 -18.25 8.92
N TYR A 161 15.99 -17.98 8.73
CA TYR A 161 14.93 -18.33 9.65
C TYR A 161 13.82 -19.13 8.97
N ASP A 162 13.25 -20.04 9.73
CA ASP A 162 12.01 -20.76 9.41
C ASP A 162 10.87 -20.31 10.34
N GLN A 163 9.68 -20.85 10.12
CA GLN A 163 8.51 -20.49 10.93
C GLN A 163 8.72 -20.79 12.41
N GLU A 164 9.35 -21.93 12.73
CA GLU A 164 9.56 -22.37 14.11
C GLU A 164 10.48 -21.41 14.86
N LYS A 165 11.60 -21.03 14.28
CA LYS A 165 12.54 -20.07 14.88
C LYS A 165 11.92 -18.70 15.11
N ILE A 166 11.09 -18.22 14.18
CA ILE A 166 10.41 -16.93 14.33
C ILE A 166 9.34 -17.01 15.42
N MET A 167 8.61 -18.13 15.53
CA MET A 167 7.58 -18.32 16.54
C MET A 167 8.14 -18.43 17.97
N HIS A 168 9.39 -18.82 18.11
CA HIS A 168 10.07 -18.96 19.41
C HIS A 168 10.85 -17.69 19.82
N ALA A 169 10.92 -16.71 18.96
CA ALA A 169 11.61 -15.44 19.21
C ALA A 169 10.71 -14.44 19.95
#